data_74eb96d6bebc9494d25657e7cacd8249
#
_entry.id   74eb96d6bebc9494d25657e7cacd8249
#
_cell.length_a   1.000
_cell.length_b   1.000
_cell.length_c   1.000
_cell.angle_alpha   90.00
_cell.angle_beta   90.00
_cell.angle_gamma   90.00
#
_symmetry.space_group_name_H-M   'P 1'
#
loop_
_entity.id
_entity.type
_entity.pdbx_description
1 polymer ?
#
loop_
_entity_poly.entity_id
_entity_poly.type
_entity_poly.pdbx_seq_one_letter_code
_entity_poly.pdbx_strand_id
1 'polypeptide(L)'
;LFPRSEFPNELDRSLLQMLEPKRILRLIHDCVVYDGGIKKVCRPNQYFAFEAAKPRIRNKQSGIIWHSQGAGKSLMMVWLAQWILENMPNDPRVVIITDRDELDKQIENGFKDAGHKPIRAKSGNHLLSMLSEVEPNLICTLIHKFGIAGQEESAFSPEEKKLRGKRSPEQYMAALAEKLPQGFKAKGNIFVFVDECHRTQGGILNKAMKKIMGDDVMLIGFTGTPLLKQ
;
A
#
# COMPACT_ATOMS: atom_id res chain seq x y z
N LEU A 1 19.08 -14.72 -12.60
CA LEU A 1 20.02 -13.95 -13.43
C LEU A 1 21.06 -14.91 -13.98
N PHE A 2 21.26 -14.94 -15.30
CA PHE A 2 22.28 -15.76 -15.94
C PHE A 2 23.69 -15.23 -15.61
N PRO A 3 24.69 -16.09 -15.35
CA PRO A 3 26.06 -15.66 -15.13
C PRO A 3 26.62 -14.88 -16.33
N ARG A 4 27.50 -13.91 -16.07
CA ARG A 4 28.14 -13.11 -17.14
C ARG A 4 28.98 -13.99 -18.09
N SER A 5 29.53 -15.09 -17.59
CA SER A 5 30.37 -16.03 -18.36
C SER A 5 29.63 -16.83 -19.43
N GLU A 6 28.30 -16.84 -19.42
CA GLU A 6 27.50 -17.62 -20.39
C GLU A 6 27.16 -16.85 -21.68
N PHE A 7 27.50 -15.56 -21.74
CA PHE A 7 27.11 -14.72 -22.88
C PHE A 7 28.30 -13.95 -23.45
N PRO A 8 28.39 -13.89 -24.79
CA PRO A 8 29.51 -13.22 -25.46
C PRO A 8 29.52 -11.69 -25.27
N ASN A 9 28.34 -11.09 -25.04
CA ASN A 9 28.24 -9.65 -24.77
C ASN A 9 27.06 -9.30 -23.84
N GLU A 10 27.06 -8.09 -23.32
CA GLU A 10 26.02 -7.58 -22.40
C GLU A 10 24.66 -7.43 -23.07
N LEU A 11 24.62 -7.18 -24.38
CA LEU A 11 23.35 -7.03 -25.13
C LEU A 11 22.62 -8.36 -25.20
N ASP A 12 23.31 -9.44 -25.60
CA ASP A 12 22.72 -10.78 -25.68
C ASP A 12 22.19 -11.24 -24.33
N ARG A 13 22.97 -11.01 -23.28
CA ARG A 13 22.55 -11.29 -21.91
C ARG A 13 21.26 -10.53 -21.55
N SER A 14 21.22 -9.23 -21.83
CA SER A 14 20.08 -8.38 -21.51
C SER A 14 18.82 -8.80 -22.30
N LEU A 15 18.97 -9.09 -23.60
CA LEU A 15 17.89 -9.55 -24.44
C LEU A 15 17.33 -10.90 -23.99
N LEU A 16 18.20 -11.88 -23.73
CA LEU A 16 17.76 -13.20 -23.27
C LEU A 16 17.12 -13.16 -21.89
N GLN A 17 17.63 -12.31 -20.99
CA GLN A 17 17.00 -12.09 -19.70
C GLN A 17 15.63 -11.41 -19.83
N MET A 18 15.47 -10.43 -20.71
CA MET A 18 14.18 -9.76 -20.95
C MET A 18 13.16 -10.66 -21.64
N LEU A 19 13.63 -11.44 -22.63
CA LEU A 19 12.78 -12.29 -23.48
C LEU A 19 12.59 -13.72 -22.91
N GLU A 20 13.06 -13.98 -21.69
CA GLU A 20 12.78 -15.25 -21.02
C GLU A 20 11.24 -15.43 -20.92
N PRO A 21 10.68 -16.53 -21.48
CA PRO A 21 9.23 -16.67 -21.66
C PRO A 21 8.42 -16.50 -20.38
N LYS A 22 8.89 -17.05 -19.27
CA LYS A 22 8.22 -16.91 -17.96
C LYS A 22 8.20 -15.47 -17.48
N ARG A 23 9.27 -14.70 -17.75
CA ARG A 23 9.35 -13.28 -17.38
C ARG A 23 8.41 -12.45 -18.21
N ILE A 24 8.35 -12.67 -19.53
CA ILE A 24 7.42 -11.96 -20.42
C ILE A 24 5.98 -12.23 -19.99
N LEU A 25 5.62 -13.47 -19.73
CA LEU A 25 4.26 -13.81 -19.27
C LEU A 25 3.93 -13.12 -17.95
N ARG A 26 4.86 -13.07 -17.00
CA ARG A 26 4.68 -12.34 -15.72
C ARG A 26 4.57 -10.83 -15.93
N LEU A 27 5.39 -10.25 -16.82
CA LEU A 27 5.30 -8.83 -17.14
C LEU A 27 3.94 -8.48 -17.73
N ILE A 28 3.42 -9.30 -18.65
CA ILE A 28 2.11 -9.09 -19.27
C ILE A 28 0.99 -9.26 -18.24
N HIS A 29 1.04 -10.30 -17.44
CA HIS A 29 -0.02 -10.62 -16.49
C HIS A 29 -0.01 -9.70 -15.27
N ASP A 30 1.15 -9.57 -14.61
CA ASP A 30 1.24 -8.95 -13.28
C ASP A 30 1.64 -7.46 -13.32
N CYS A 31 2.27 -6.99 -14.41
CA CYS A 31 2.97 -5.70 -14.44
C CYS A 31 2.46 -4.75 -15.54
N VAL A 32 1.27 -4.97 -16.04
CA VAL A 32 0.57 -4.07 -16.97
C VAL A 32 -0.66 -3.52 -16.29
N VAL A 33 -0.80 -2.20 -16.28
CA VAL A 33 -2.02 -1.51 -15.86
C VAL A 33 -2.33 -0.40 -16.85
N TYR A 34 -3.57 0.07 -16.85
CA TYR A 34 -3.97 1.26 -17.57
C TYR A 34 -4.16 2.40 -16.57
N ASP A 35 -3.83 3.61 -16.97
CA ASP A 35 -3.93 4.83 -16.17
C ASP A 35 -4.46 5.93 -17.08
N GLY A 36 -5.74 6.26 -16.95
CA GLY A 36 -6.43 7.16 -17.89
C GLY A 36 -6.44 6.66 -19.33
N GLY A 37 -6.56 5.36 -19.54
CA GLY A 37 -6.52 4.72 -20.89
C GLY A 37 -5.10 4.54 -21.44
N ILE A 38 -4.06 5.01 -20.75
CA ILE A 38 -2.66 4.87 -21.19
C ILE A 38 -2.06 3.62 -20.57
N LYS A 39 -1.57 2.72 -21.42
CA LYS A 39 -0.88 1.51 -20.99
C LYS A 39 0.41 1.85 -20.24
N LYS A 40 0.55 1.35 -19.02
CA LYS A 40 1.74 1.44 -18.18
C LYS A 40 2.32 0.04 -17.96
N VAL A 41 3.61 -0.08 -18.18
CA VAL A 41 4.37 -1.32 -17.93
C VAL A 41 5.43 -1.01 -16.87
N CYS A 42 5.70 -1.94 -15.97
CA CYS A 42 6.68 -1.72 -14.91
C CYS A 42 8.09 -1.50 -15.49
N ARG A 43 8.82 -0.61 -14.85
CA ARG A 43 10.26 -0.39 -15.12
C ARG A 43 11.07 -1.51 -14.47
N PRO A 44 12.32 -1.75 -14.90
CA PRO A 44 13.14 -2.82 -14.33
C PRO A 44 13.26 -2.79 -12.80
N ASN A 45 13.47 -1.61 -12.21
CA ASN A 45 13.53 -1.45 -10.76
C ASN A 45 12.21 -1.83 -10.06
N GLN A 46 11.06 -1.50 -10.67
CA GLN A 46 9.75 -1.87 -10.15
C GLN A 46 9.52 -3.37 -10.27
N TYR A 47 9.88 -3.98 -11.41
CA TYR A 47 9.78 -5.42 -11.62
C TYR A 47 10.56 -6.21 -10.56
N PHE A 48 11.83 -5.85 -10.34
CA PHE A 48 12.65 -6.56 -9.37
C PHE A 48 12.17 -6.37 -7.93
N ALA A 49 11.69 -5.19 -7.57
CA ALA A 49 11.10 -4.95 -6.26
C ALA A 49 9.79 -5.74 -6.08
N PHE A 50 8.96 -5.81 -7.11
CA PHE A 50 7.73 -6.57 -7.15
C PHE A 50 8.00 -8.08 -6.96
N GLU A 51 8.94 -8.64 -7.72
CA GLU A 51 9.32 -10.05 -7.59
C GLU A 51 9.96 -10.36 -6.23
N ALA A 52 10.75 -9.44 -5.66
CA ALA A 52 11.34 -9.61 -4.33
C ALA A 52 10.31 -9.50 -3.19
N ALA A 53 9.23 -8.75 -3.39
CA ALA A 53 8.15 -8.61 -2.41
C ALA A 53 7.29 -9.88 -2.29
N LYS A 54 7.02 -10.58 -3.39
CA LYS A 54 6.13 -11.76 -3.43
C LYS A 54 6.45 -12.83 -2.38
N PRO A 55 7.68 -13.36 -2.26
CA PRO A 55 8.01 -14.36 -1.26
C PRO A 55 7.88 -13.82 0.17
N ARG A 56 8.19 -12.55 0.41
CA ARG A 56 8.02 -11.92 1.73
C ARG A 56 6.54 -11.82 2.10
N ILE A 57 5.69 -11.46 1.15
CA ILE A 57 4.24 -11.39 1.35
C ILE A 57 3.67 -12.76 1.68
N ARG A 58 4.05 -13.80 0.94
CA ARG A 58 3.63 -15.18 1.23
C ARG A 58 4.03 -15.63 2.64
N ASN A 59 5.20 -15.22 3.10
CA ASN A 59 5.74 -15.55 4.42
C ASN A 59 5.31 -14.55 5.52
N LYS A 60 4.39 -13.62 5.23
CA LYS A 60 3.93 -12.59 6.18
C LYS A 60 5.05 -11.75 6.79
N GLN A 61 6.10 -11.48 6.01
CA GLN A 61 7.25 -10.69 6.43
C GLN A 61 7.06 -9.22 6.04
N SER A 62 6.73 -8.39 7.02
CA SER A 62 6.66 -6.93 6.84
C SER A 62 7.99 -6.35 6.35
N GLY A 63 7.94 -5.25 5.59
CA GLY A 63 9.15 -4.66 5.02
C GLY A 63 8.92 -3.30 4.40
N ILE A 64 9.99 -2.76 3.81
CA ILE A 64 9.98 -1.45 3.16
C ILE A 64 10.42 -1.62 1.70
N ILE A 65 9.66 -1.03 0.79
CA ILE A 65 10.02 -0.87 -0.61
C ILE A 65 10.57 0.55 -0.77
N TRP A 66 11.87 0.61 -0.98
CA TRP A 66 12.57 1.86 -1.18
C TRP A 66 12.74 2.15 -2.67
N HIS A 67 12.05 3.15 -3.14
CA HIS A 67 12.19 3.70 -4.50
C HIS A 67 12.31 5.20 -4.43
N SER A 68 13.23 5.78 -5.20
CA SER A 68 13.43 7.23 -5.29
C SER A 68 12.12 7.96 -5.65
N GLN A 69 12.07 9.24 -5.34
CA GLN A 69 10.92 10.07 -5.72
C GLN A 69 10.76 10.06 -7.25
N GLY A 70 9.52 9.97 -7.74
CA GLY A 70 9.23 9.85 -9.18
C GLY A 70 9.48 8.46 -9.80
N ALA A 71 9.93 7.48 -9.05
CA ALA A 71 10.16 6.11 -9.55
C ALA A 71 8.88 5.28 -9.72
N GLY A 72 7.69 5.89 -9.54
CA GLY A 72 6.39 5.23 -9.76
C GLY A 72 5.94 4.32 -8.62
N LYS A 73 6.14 4.74 -7.36
CA LYS A 73 5.67 4.02 -6.15
C LYS A 73 4.16 3.72 -6.19
N SER A 74 3.36 4.68 -6.67
CA SER A 74 1.90 4.52 -6.77
C SER A 74 1.50 3.34 -7.65
N LEU A 75 2.12 3.21 -8.83
CA LEU A 75 1.88 2.06 -9.73
C LEU A 75 2.34 0.75 -9.10
N MET A 76 3.46 0.80 -8.37
CA MET A 76 3.94 -0.37 -7.63
C MET A 76 2.95 -0.83 -6.57
N MET A 77 2.28 0.10 -5.87
CA MET A 77 1.19 -0.22 -4.94
C MET A 77 0.02 -0.89 -5.66
N VAL A 78 -0.38 -0.38 -6.84
CA VAL A 78 -1.47 -0.97 -7.62
C VAL A 78 -1.14 -2.41 -8.02
N TRP A 79 0.01 -2.66 -8.66
CA TRP A 79 0.42 -4.00 -9.06
C TRP A 79 0.51 -4.97 -7.87
N LEU A 80 1.09 -4.51 -6.76
CA LEU A 80 1.29 -5.37 -5.61
C LEU A 80 -0.03 -5.69 -4.89
N ALA A 81 -0.94 -4.71 -4.79
CA ALA A 81 -2.27 -4.94 -4.23
C ALA A 81 -3.09 -5.88 -5.10
N GLN A 82 -3.11 -5.68 -6.42
CA GLN A 82 -3.77 -6.58 -7.35
C GLN A 82 -3.26 -8.02 -7.18
N TRP A 83 -1.94 -8.19 -7.18
CA TRP A 83 -1.34 -9.50 -6.99
C TRP A 83 -1.71 -10.14 -5.64
N ILE A 84 -1.76 -9.36 -4.56
CA ILE A 84 -2.20 -9.84 -3.23
C ILE A 84 -3.64 -10.33 -3.30
N LEU A 85 -4.55 -9.52 -3.86
CA LEU A 85 -5.97 -9.85 -3.95
C LEU A 85 -6.22 -11.12 -4.79
N GLU A 86 -5.39 -11.38 -5.80
CA GLU A 86 -5.53 -12.54 -6.68
C GLU A 86 -4.84 -13.80 -6.15
N ASN A 87 -3.75 -13.67 -5.38
CA ASN A 87 -2.86 -14.81 -5.09
C ASN A 87 -2.79 -15.20 -3.61
N MET A 88 -3.30 -14.36 -2.70
CA MET A 88 -3.23 -14.68 -1.27
C MET A 88 -4.52 -15.35 -0.80
N PRO A 89 -4.43 -16.36 0.09
CA PRO A 89 -5.60 -17.05 0.62
C PRO A 89 -6.29 -16.29 1.76
N ASN A 90 -7.46 -16.78 2.18
CA ASN A 90 -8.20 -16.35 3.37
C ASN A 90 -8.71 -14.91 3.27
N ASP A 91 -9.45 -14.62 2.22
CA ASP A 91 -10.08 -13.31 1.99
C ASP A 91 -9.06 -12.15 2.10
N PRO A 92 -8.11 -12.07 1.14
CA PRO A 92 -7.08 -11.05 1.20
C PRO A 92 -7.70 -9.65 1.07
N ARG A 93 -7.22 -8.74 1.89
CA ARG A 93 -7.67 -7.34 1.93
C ARG A 93 -6.48 -6.41 1.96
N VAL A 94 -6.51 -5.37 1.15
CA VAL A 94 -5.46 -4.36 1.10
C VAL A 94 -5.99 -3.03 1.63
N VAL A 95 -5.32 -2.48 2.62
CA VAL A 95 -5.59 -1.16 3.19
C VAL A 95 -4.44 -0.23 2.82
N ILE A 96 -4.72 0.81 2.05
CA ILE A 96 -3.71 1.78 1.61
C ILE A 96 -3.86 3.05 2.43
N ILE A 97 -2.78 3.42 3.11
CA ILE A 97 -2.69 4.59 3.97
C ILE A 97 -1.80 5.63 3.30
N THR A 98 -2.40 6.75 2.90
CA THR A 98 -1.69 7.87 2.27
C THR A 98 -1.84 9.15 3.08
N ASP A 99 -0.88 10.07 2.94
CA ASP A 99 -0.94 11.41 3.54
C ASP A 99 -1.27 12.51 2.49
N ARG A 100 -1.38 12.15 1.20
CA ARG A 100 -1.56 13.09 0.07
C ARG A 100 -2.80 12.78 -0.75
N ASP A 101 -3.64 13.79 -0.94
CA ASP A 101 -4.86 13.72 -1.77
C ASP A 101 -4.57 13.36 -3.24
N GLU A 102 -3.49 13.90 -3.80
CA GLU A 102 -3.12 13.67 -5.20
C GLU A 102 -2.71 12.22 -5.45
N LEU A 103 -1.93 11.65 -4.52
CA LEU A 103 -1.51 10.26 -4.58
C LEU A 103 -2.70 9.31 -4.44
N ASP A 104 -3.60 9.62 -3.53
CA ASP A 104 -4.81 8.84 -3.31
C ASP A 104 -5.70 8.79 -4.56
N LYS A 105 -5.84 9.90 -5.29
CA LYS A 105 -6.56 9.92 -6.58
C LYS A 105 -5.85 9.11 -7.67
N GLN A 106 -4.52 9.18 -7.75
CA GLN A 106 -3.75 8.39 -8.72
C GLN A 106 -3.89 6.90 -8.45
N ILE A 107 -3.83 6.49 -7.19
CA ILE A 107 -4.01 5.11 -6.77
C ILE A 107 -5.44 4.67 -7.08
N GLU A 108 -6.45 5.47 -6.74
CA GLU A 108 -7.86 5.17 -7.02
C GLU A 108 -8.12 4.96 -8.51
N ASN A 109 -7.60 5.84 -9.37
CA ASN A 109 -7.75 5.72 -10.81
C ASN A 109 -7.04 4.48 -11.35
N GLY A 110 -5.80 4.21 -10.92
CA GLY A 110 -5.07 3.02 -11.31
C GLY A 110 -5.78 1.72 -10.95
N PHE A 111 -6.47 1.68 -9.80
CA PHE A 111 -7.29 0.52 -9.42
C PHE A 111 -8.57 0.40 -10.23
N LYS A 112 -9.26 1.52 -10.50
CA LYS A 112 -10.47 1.51 -11.34
C LYS A 112 -10.16 1.03 -12.75
N ASP A 113 -9.07 1.48 -13.33
CA ASP A 113 -8.62 1.07 -14.65
C ASP A 113 -8.17 -0.39 -14.69
N ALA A 114 -7.72 -0.94 -13.55
CA ALA A 114 -7.43 -2.36 -13.36
C ALA A 114 -8.68 -3.22 -13.04
N GLY A 115 -9.88 -2.63 -13.06
CA GLY A 115 -11.14 -3.32 -12.80
C GLY A 115 -11.50 -3.49 -11.32
N HIS A 116 -10.73 -2.92 -10.41
CA HIS A 116 -11.02 -2.93 -8.97
C HIS A 116 -11.82 -1.69 -8.54
N LYS A 117 -12.59 -1.85 -7.47
CA LYS A 117 -13.38 -0.76 -6.88
C LYS A 117 -12.84 -0.40 -5.49
N PRO A 118 -11.81 0.46 -5.39
CA PRO A 118 -11.33 0.89 -4.10
C PRO A 118 -12.41 1.70 -3.38
N ILE A 119 -12.61 1.43 -2.10
CA ILE A 119 -13.52 2.21 -1.27
C ILE A 119 -12.71 3.09 -0.34
N ARG A 120 -13.03 4.38 -0.36
CA ARG A 120 -12.38 5.36 0.48
C ARG A 120 -13.05 5.47 1.83
N ALA A 121 -12.28 5.28 2.90
CA ALA A 121 -12.74 5.54 4.24
C ALA A 121 -13.01 7.06 4.43
N LYS A 122 -14.22 7.41 4.84
CA LYS A 122 -14.64 8.81 5.08
C LYS A 122 -14.33 9.28 6.50
N SER A 123 -14.21 8.36 7.43
CA SER A 123 -13.90 8.63 8.85
C SER A 123 -13.27 7.39 9.49
N GLY A 124 -12.74 7.53 10.72
CA GLY A 124 -12.23 6.41 11.49
C GLY A 124 -13.29 5.35 11.78
N ASN A 125 -14.50 5.77 12.13
CA ASN A 125 -15.62 4.85 12.35
C ASN A 125 -16.00 4.12 11.06
N HIS A 126 -15.98 4.80 9.92
CA HIS A 126 -16.21 4.16 8.62
C HIS A 126 -15.12 3.14 8.27
N LEU A 127 -13.84 3.44 8.58
CA LEU A 127 -12.75 2.48 8.44
C LEU A 127 -12.97 1.24 9.32
N LEU A 128 -13.32 1.44 10.60
CA LEU A 128 -13.62 0.32 11.52
C LEU A 128 -14.82 -0.49 11.05
N SER A 129 -15.89 0.16 10.59
CA SER A 129 -17.06 -0.54 10.02
C SER A 129 -16.66 -1.40 8.82
N MET A 130 -15.89 -0.86 7.88
CA MET A 130 -15.39 -1.64 6.73
C MET A 130 -14.49 -2.80 7.17
N LEU A 131 -13.64 -2.61 8.16
CA LEU A 131 -12.76 -3.68 8.66
C LEU A 131 -13.51 -4.79 9.41
N SER A 132 -14.67 -4.48 9.98
CA SER A 132 -15.51 -5.48 10.65
C SER A 132 -16.28 -6.40 9.69
N GLU A 133 -16.36 -6.04 8.42
CA GLU A 133 -16.95 -6.83 7.34
C GLU A 133 -15.87 -7.46 6.46
N VAL A 134 -16.22 -8.45 5.65
CA VAL A 134 -15.29 -9.10 4.71
C VAL A 134 -15.05 -8.19 3.49
N GLU A 135 -16.07 -7.48 3.07
CA GLU A 135 -15.99 -6.46 2.02
C GLU A 135 -15.96 -5.02 2.63
N PRO A 136 -15.33 -4.06 1.97
CA PRO A 136 -14.57 -4.17 0.71
C PRO A 136 -13.17 -4.78 0.91
N ASN A 137 -12.65 -5.42 -0.14
CA ASN A 137 -11.30 -6.01 -0.13
C ASN A 137 -10.18 -5.00 -0.39
N LEU A 138 -10.50 -3.81 -0.92
CA LEU A 138 -9.56 -2.74 -1.19
C LEU A 138 -10.05 -1.43 -0.56
N ILE A 139 -9.31 -0.94 0.43
CA ILE A 139 -9.65 0.24 1.22
C ILE A 139 -8.54 1.29 1.06
N CYS A 140 -8.91 2.50 0.69
CA CYS A 140 -8.02 3.66 0.71
C CYS A 140 -8.37 4.57 1.89
N THR A 141 -7.38 5.05 2.60
CA THR A 141 -7.57 5.97 3.73
C THR A 141 -6.56 7.12 3.70
N LEU A 142 -7.07 8.32 3.80
CA LEU A 142 -6.31 9.56 3.91
C LEU A 142 -6.23 9.98 5.36
N ILE A 143 -5.02 10.11 5.88
CA ILE A 143 -4.79 10.31 7.30
C ILE A 143 -5.21 11.70 7.76
N HIS A 144 -4.93 12.73 6.98
CA HIS A 144 -5.17 14.11 7.40
C HIS A 144 -6.63 14.57 7.31
N LYS A 145 -7.49 13.83 6.60
CA LYS A 145 -8.93 14.16 6.49
C LYS A 145 -9.76 13.65 7.65
N PHE A 146 -9.23 12.78 8.48
CA PHE A 146 -9.98 12.22 9.58
C PHE A 146 -9.78 13.03 10.86
N GLY A 147 -10.73 13.90 11.14
CA GLY A 147 -10.93 14.43 12.48
C GLY A 147 -11.21 13.29 13.48
N ILE A 148 -11.11 13.56 14.78
CA ILE A 148 -11.49 12.62 15.83
C ILE A 148 -12.90 12.09 15.51
N ALA A 149 -13.04 10.76 15.50
CA ALA A 149 -14.29 10.09 15.19
C ALA A 149 -15.47 10.72 15.94
N GLY A 150 -16.48 11.16 15.20
CA GLY A 150 -17.77 11.56 15.75
C GLY A 150 -18.13 13.05 15.71
N GLN A 151 -17.28 13.94 15.18
CA GLN A 151 -17.67 15.35 15.04
C GLN A 151 -17.59 15.80 13.58
N GLU A 152 -18.70 16.32 13.07
CA GLU A 152 -18.77 16.89 11.73
C GLU A 152 -17.81 18.08 11.57
N GLU A 153 -17.25 18.24 10.36
CA GLU A 153 -16.29 19.30 10.01
C GLU A 153 -16.81 20.72 10.28
N SER A 154 -18.13 20.88 10.39
CA SER A 154 -18.83 22.13 10.68
C SER A 154 -18.64 22.63 12.13
N ALA A 155 -18.21 21.78 13.06
CA ALA A 155 -18.13 22.09 14.49
C ALA A 155 -16.80 22.72 14.95
N PHE A 156 -15.84 22.96 14.05
CA PHE A 156 -14.49 23.40 14.43
C PHE A 156 -14.09 24.76 13.88
N SER A 157 -13.37 25.52 14.73
CA SER A 157 -12.78 26.80 14.35
C SER A 157 -11.68 26.66 13.29
N PRO A 158 -11.38 27.73 12.52
CA PRO A 158 -10.29 27.72 11.51
C PRO A 158 -8.91 27.37 12.10
N GLU A 159 -8.67 27.66 13.38
CA GLU A 159 -7.42 27.37 14.08
C GLU A 159 -7.32 25.91 14.47
N GLU A 160 -8.40 25.30 14.93
CA GLU A 160 -8.46 23.85 15.21
C GLU A 160 -8.34 23.03 13.93
N LYS A 161 -8.86 23.51 12.78
CA LYS A 161 -8.65 22.88 11.47
C LYS A 161 -7.19 22.91 11.03
N LYS A 162 -6.45 24.00 11.34
CA LYS A 162 -5.00 24.11 11.06
C LYS A 162 -4.15 23.17 11.95
N LEU A 163 -4.51 22.99 13.20
CA LEU A 163 -3.82 22.04 14.11
C LEU A 163 -4.08 20.57 13.73
N ARG A 164 -5.26 20.27 13.19
CA ARG A 164 -5.67 18.92 12.78
C ARG A 164 -4.96 18.41 11.53
N GLY A 165 -4.64 19.27 10.57
CA GLY A 165 -3.89 18.93 9.35
C GLY A 165 -2.44 18.50 9.58
N LYS A 166 -1.98 18.39 10.84
CA LYS A 166 -0.60 18.05 11.20
C LYS A 166 -0.43 16.68 11.89
N ARG A 167 -1.51 15.88 12.01
CA ARG A 167 -1.35 14.55 12.62
C ARG A 167 -0.64 13.60 11.68
N SER A 168 0.36 12.90 12.23
CA SER A 168 1.03 11.83 11.50
C SER A 168 0.13 10.59 11.38
N PRO A 169 0.39 9.69 10.42
CA PRO A 169 -0.28 8.39 10.30
C PRO A 169 -0.37 7.62 11.61
N GLU A 170 0.70 7.67 12.37
CA GLU A 170 0.78 6.98 13.66
C GLU A 170 -0.16 7.57 14.70
N GLN A 171 -0.16 8.89 14.83
CA GLN A 171 -1.02 9.58 15.80
C GLN A 171 -2.50 9.30 15.51
N TYR A 172 -2.86 9.25 14.23
CA TYR A 172 -4.21 8.90 13.82
C TYR A 172 -4.56 7.46 14.17
N MET A 173 -3.71 6.51 13.76
CA MET A 173 -3.97 5.10 14.01
C MET A 173 -3.89 4.75 15.49
N ALA A 174 -3.03 5.41 16.27
CA ALA A 174 -2.96 5.25 17.71
C ALA A 174 -4.26 5.74 18.38
N ALA A 175 -4.76 6.92 18.01
CA ALA A 175 -6.03 7.45 18.53
C ALA A 175 -7.24 6.57 18.13
N LEU A 176 -7.22 5.97 16.94
CA LEU A 176 -8.24 5.02 16.52
C LEU A 176 -8.17 3.72 17.33
N ALA A 177 -6.97 3.22 17.58
CA ALA A 177 -6.72 2.03 18.39
C ALA A 177 -7.18 2.18 19.85
N GLU A 178 -7.13 3.39 20.41
CA GLU A 178 -7.63 3.69 21.76
C GLU A 178 -9.17 3.68 21.83
N LYS A 179 -9.84 3.97 20.71
CA LYS A 179 -11.30 4.10 20.62
C LYS A 179 -11.98 2.87 20.00
N LEU A 180 -11.30 1.73 19.96
CA LEU A 180 -11.89 0.50 19.42
C LEU A 180 -13.15 0.12 20.20
N PRO A 181 -14.27 -0.21 19.52
CA PRO A 181 -15.44 -0.77 20.15
C PRO A 181 -15.12 -2.06 20.91
N GLN A 182 -15.82 -2.31 22.00
CA GLN A 182 -15.65 -3.55 22.75
C GLN A 182 -15.98 -4.76 21.85
N GLY A 183 -15.07 -5.75 21.81
CA GLY A 183 -15.22 -6.92 20.95
C GLY A 183 -14.93 -6.68 19.46
N PHE A 184 -14.39 -5.54 19.08
CA PHE A 184 -14.00 -5.28 17.68
C PHE A 184 -12.97 -6.30 17.20
N LYS A 185 -13.22 -6.87 16.03
CA LYS A 185 -12.29 -7.76 15.32
C LYS A 185 -12.34 -7.48 13.83
N ALA A 186 -11.21 -7.13 13.29
CA ALA A 186 -11.07 -6.99 11.82
C ALA A 186 -11.12 -8.36 11.16
N LYS A 187 -11.80 -8.45 10.00
CA LYS A 187 -11.98 -9.68 9.24
C LYS A 187 -11.06 -9.74 8.03
N GLY A 188 -10.72 -10.95 7.60
CA GLY A 188 -9.91 -11.24 6.42
C GLY A 188 -8.40 -11.20 6.68
N ASN A 189 -7.65 -11.52 5.64
CA ASN A 189 -6.19 -11.53 5.63
C ASN A 189 -5.66 -10.15 5.22
N ILE A 190 -5.30 -9.29 6.19
CA ILE A 190 -5.09 -7.87 5.98
C ILE A 190 -3.62 -7.53 5.67
N PHE A 191 -3.42 -6.80 4.58
CA PHE A 191 -2.16 -6.23 4.13
C PHE A 191 -2.28 -4.71 4.13
N VAL A 192 -1.36 -4.01 4.80
CA VAL A 192 -1.40 -2.55 4.91
C VAL A 192 -0.23 -1.94 4.16
N PHE A 193 -0.55 -1.06 3.24
CA PHE A 193 0.43 -0.23 2.53
C PHE A 193 0.51 1.14 3.20
N VAL A 194 1.71 1.57 3.51
CA VAL A 194 1.94 2.88 4.13
C VAL A 194 2.84 3.69 3.22
N ASP A 195 2.27 4.76 2.65
CA ASP A 195 3.06 5.70 1.85
C ASP A 195 3.90 6.62 2.74
N GLU A 196 5.08 7.01 2.23
CA GLU A 196 6.07 7.85 2.90
C GLU A 196 6.35 7.40 4.35
N CYS A 197 6.50 6.08 4.52
CA CYS A 197 6.65 5.43 5.83
C CYS A 197 7.88 5.90 6.63
N HIS A 198 8.83 6.61 6.02
CA HIS A 198 9.96 7.24 6.71
C HIS A 198 9.52 8.33 7.70
N ARG A 199 8.36 8.94 7.48
CA ARG A 199 7.79 9.94 8.39
C ARG A 199 7.15 9.31 9.60
N THR A 200 7.07 7.98 9.63
CA THR A 200 6.40 7.23 10.67
C THR A 200 7.41 6.66 11.67
N GLN A 201 7.16 6.80 12.96
CA GLN A 201 7.90 6.06 13.99
C GLN A 201 7.38 4.61 13.99
N GLY A 202 7.95 3.76 13.15
CA GLY A 202 7.45 2.44 12.82
C GLY A 202 6.96 1.56 13.97
N GLY A 203 7.47 1.82 15.20
CA GLY A 203 7.02 1.09 16.39
C GLY A 203 5.60 1.44 16.86
N ILE A 204 5.21 2.71 16.81
CA ILE A 204 3.89 3.17 17.26
C ILE A 204 2.83 2.75 16.23
N LEU A 205 3.11 2.99 14.95
CA LEU A 205 2.21 2.60 13.87
C LEU A 205 1.98 1.09 13.86
N ASN A 206 3.04 0.30 13.99
CA ASN A 206 2.95 -1.17 14.02
C ASN A 206 2.06 -1.65 15.17
N LYS A 207 2.26 -1.11 16.39
CA LYS A 207 1.42 -1.44 17.56
C LYS A 207 -0.05 -1.09 17.33
N ALA A 208 -0.32 0.10 16.78
CA ALA A 208 -1.69 0.53 16.51
C ALA A 208 -2.36 -0.34 15.44
N MET A 209 -1.64 -0.68 14.36
CA MET A 209 -2.14 -1.56 13.30
C MET A 209 -2.46 -2.95 13.83
N LYS A 210 -1.58 -3.56 14.62
CA LYS A 210 -1.82 -4.85 15.26
C LYS A 210 -3.04 -4.82 16.18
N LYS A 211 -3.20 -3.76 16.96
CA LYS A 211 -4.35 -3.61 17.84
C LYS A 211 -5.67 -3.48 17.07
N ILE A 212 -5.68 -2.81 15.91
CA ILE A 212 -6.89 -2.62 15.08
C ILE A 212 -7.15 -3.83 14.20
N MET A 213 -6.14 -4.36 13.54
CA MET A 213 -6.27 -5.33 12.43
C MET A 213 -5.84 -6.75 12.80
N GLY A 214 -5.32 -6.96 14.01
CA GLY A 214 -4.82 -8.25 14.49
C GLY A 214 -3.31 -8.41 14.36
N ASP A 215 -2.77 -9.40 15.09
CA ASP A 215 -1.31 -9.63 15.16
C ASP A 215 -0.71 -10.10 13.83
N ASP A 216 -1.52 -10.76 12.98
CA ASP A 216 -1.11 -11.28 11.66
C ASP A 216 -1.11 -10.22 10.56
N VAL A 217 -1.41 -8.96 10.88
CA VAL A 217 -1.38 -7.87 9.89
C VAL A 217 0.02 -7.70 9.33
N MET A 218 0.11 -7.64 7.99
CA MET A 218 1.37 -7.39 7.30
C MET A 218 1.49 -5.94 6.87
N LEU A 219 2.59 -5.28 7.24
CA LEU A 219 2.89 -3.89 6.88
C LEU A 219 3.92 -3.83 5.77
N ILE A 220 3.60 -3.10 4.70
CA ILE A 220 4.49 -2.82 3.57
C ILE A 220 4.63 -1.30 3.46
N GLY A 221 5.80 -0.79 3.84
CA GLY A 221 6.12 0.62 3.73
C GLY A 221 6.63 0.97 2.34
N PHE A 222 6.24 2.15 1.84
CA PHE A 222 6.77 2.73 0.61
C PHE A 222 7.43 4.06 0.94
N THR A 223 8.65 4.29 0.45
CA THR A 223 9.35 5.55 0.73
C THR A 223 10.38 5.89 -0.34
N GLY A 224 10.61 7.19 -0.54
CA GLY A 224 11.70 7.71 -1.36
C GLY A 224 12.99 7.96 -0.56
N THR A 225 12.88 8.10 0.74
CA THR A 225 13.99 8.49 1.64
C THR A 225 13.91 7.69 2.95
N PRO A 226 14.38 6.44 2.98
CA PRO A 226 14.39 5.68 4.23
C PRO A 226 15.36 6.32 5.22
N LEU A 227 14.92 6.51 6.46
CA LEU A 227 15.81 6.85 7.56
C LEU A 227 16.62 5.58 7.91
N LEU A 228 17.83 5.50 7.41
CA LEU A 228 18.80 4.54 7.91
C LEU A 228 19.21 5.03 9.31
N LYS A 229 18.93 4.28 10.35
CA LYS A 229 19.58 4.50 11.65
C LYS A 229 21.07 4.26 11.46
N GLN A 230 21.86 5.32 11.60
CA GLN A 230 23.30 5.20 11.81
C GLN A 230 23.60 4.50 13.11
#